data_577869ad5dd7dd2639cabbdad90713a2
#
_entry.id   577869ad5dd7dd2639cabbdad90713a2
#
_cell.length_a   1.000
_cell.length_b   1.000
_cell.length_c   1.000
_cell.angle_alpha   90.00
_cell.angle_beta   90.00
_cell.angle_gamma   90.00
#
_symmetry.space_group_name_H-M   'P 1'
#
loop_
_entity.id
_entity.type
_entity.pdbx_description
1 polymer ?
#
loop_
_entity_poly.entity_id
_entity_poly.type
_entity_poly.pdbx_seq_one_letter_code
_entity_poly.pdbx_strand_id
1 'polypeptide(L)'
;MTFLPLVIRAEYRGGYRIRLTFNDNSETTIDFEEWLDGPVFEPLKDPSYFRNFFLDGGTVAWPNGADIAPETLYEHCKREKRPNKPLQPLAKSVPRLSG
;
A
#
# COMPACT_ATOMS: atom_id res chain seq x y z
N MET A 1 17.48 2.96 -16.62
CA MET A 1 16.12 3.48 -16.77
C MET A 1 15.35 3.31 -15.48
N THR A 2 14.63 4.32 -15.08
CA THR A 2 13.90 4.32 -13.82
C THR A 2 12.48 3.80 -14.01
N PHE A 3 12.11 2.80 -13.21
CA PHE A 3 10.74 2.31 -13.22
C PHE A 3 9.85 3.28 -12.46
N LEU A 4 8.74 3.67 -13.08
CA LEU A 4 7.76 4.55 -12.45
C LEU A 4 6.52 3.74 -12.12
N PRO A 5 6.30 3.41 -10.84
CA PRO A 5 5.14 2.60 -10.47
C PRO A 5 3.84 3.36 -10.65
N LEU A 6 2.86 2.68 -11.23
CA LEU A 6 1.51 3.19 -11.37
C LEU A 6 0.54 2.11 -10.95
N VAL A 7 -0.54 2.52 -10.28
CA VAL A 7 -1.62 1.60 -9.92
C VAL A 7 -2.56 1.50 -11.13
N ILE A 8 -2.75 0.29 -11.61
CA ILE A 8 -3.62 0.05 -12.76
C ILE A 8 -4.96 -0.59 -12.37
N ARG A 9 -5.07 -1.05 -11.12
CA ARG A 9 -6.32 -1.63 -10.63
C ARG A 9 -6.38 -1.47 -9.12
N ALA A 10 -7.58 -1.17 -8.61
CA ALA A 10 -7.80 -1.06 -7.18
C ALA A 10 -9.15 -1.67 -6.85
N GLU A 11 -9.19 -2.54 -5.85
CA GLU A 11 -10.40 -3.23 -5.42
C GLU A 11 -10.60 -3.05 -3.93
N TYR A 12 -11.81 -2.65 -3.55
CA TYR A 12 -12.16 -2.51 -2.14
C TYR A 12 -12.26 -3.90 -1.50
N ARG A 13 -11.62 -4.08 -0.34
CA ARG A 13 -11.57 -5.38 0.33
C ARG A 13 -12.17 -5.34 1.74
N GLY A 14 -12.97 -4.33 2.04
CA GLY A 14 -13.63 -4.21 3.33
C GLY A 14 -12.83 -3.35 4.30
N GLY A 15 -13.53 -2.70 5.25
CA GLY A 15 -12.88 -1.82 6.20
C GLY A 15 -12.12 -0.71 5.51
N TYR A 16 -10.82 -0.63 5.78
CA TYR A 16 -9.94 0.35 5.13
C TYR A 16 -8.93 -0.34 4.22
N ARG A 17 -9.27 -1.50 3.69
CA ARG A 17 -8.34 -2.28 2.87
C ARG A 17 -8.66 -2.16 1.40
N ILE A 18 -7.63 -1.95 0.61
CA ILE A 18 -7.73 -1.87 -0.84
C ILE A 18 -6.66 -2.79 -1.43
N ARG A 19 -7.07 -3.64 -2.38
CA ARG A 19 -6.13 -4.45 -3.13
C ARG A 19 -5.70 -3.68 -4.36
N LEU A 20 -4.38 -3.52 -4.51
CA LEU A 20 -3.79 -2.73 -5.58
C LEU A 20 -2.99 -3.62 -6.52
N THR A 21 -3.12 -3.35 -7.82
CA THR A 21 -2.29 -3.97 -8.84
C THR A 21 -1.50 -2.87 -9.54
N PHE A 22 -0.20 -3.07 -9.67
CA PHE A 22 0.69 -2.09 -10.27
C PHE A 22 1.00 -2.44 -11.73
N ASN A 23 1.61 -1.50 -12.43
CA ASN A 23 1.89 -1.66 -13.86
C ASN A 23 2.95 -2.69 -14.16
N ASP A 24 3.60 -3.27 -13.15
CA ASP A 24 4.49 -4.42 -13.34
C ASP A 24 3.83 -5.72 -12.92
N ASN A 25 2.51 -5.69 -12.70
CA ASN A 25 1.68 -6.82 -12.27
C ASN A 25 1.90 -7.24 -10.81
N SER A 26 2.63 -6.45 -10.04
CA SER A 26 2.72 -6.67 -8.61
C SER A 26 1.39 -6.34 -7.95
N GLU A 27 1.04 -7.10 -6.92
CA GLU A 27 -0.22 -6.90 -6.19
C GLU A 27 0.04 -6.86 -4.70
N THR A 28 -0.74 -6.04 -4.01
CA THR A 28 -0.71 -6.01 -2.55
C THR A 28 -2.06 -5.53 -2.04
N THR A 29 -2.41 -5.94 -0.84
CA THR A 29 -3.58 -5.40 -0.15
C THR A 29 -3.07 -4.57 1.01
N ILE A 30 -3.44 -3.29 1.03
CA ILE A 30 -2.99 -2.37 2.06
C ILE A 30 -4.17 -2.01 2.94
N ASP A 31 -3.95 -2.08 4.26
CA ASP A 31 -4.90 -1.56 5.23
C ASP A 31 -4.49 -0.11 5.51
N PHE A 32 -5.32 0.82 5.07
CA PHE A 32 -4.99 2.24 5.14
C PHE A 32 -5.37 2.88 6.47
N GLU A 33 -5.83 2.11 7.42
CA GLU A 33 -6.31 2.70 8.69
C GLU A 33 -5.26 3.59 9.33
N GLU A 34 -4.01 3.15 9.35
CA GLU A 34 -2.92 3.92 9.96
C GLU A 34 -2.47 5.11 9.11
N TRP A 35 -2.95 5.18 7.88
CA TRP A 35 -2.54 6.23 6.95
C TRP A 35 -3.50 7.42 6.99
N LEU A 36 -4.65 7.29 7.67
CA LEU A 36 -5.72 8.27 7.63
C LEU A 36 -5.53 9.34 8.69
N ASP A 37 -4.39 10.02 8.62
CA ASP A 37 -4.00 11.06 9.56
C ASP A 37 -3.99 12.40 8.85
N GLY A 38 -4.33 13.45 9.60
CA GLY A 38 -4.32 14.80 9.07
C GLY A 38 -5.66 15.20 8.48
N PRO A 39 -5.86 16.52 8.28
CA PRO A 39 -7.18 17.06 7.93
C PRO A 39 -7.74 16.54 6.61
N VAL A 40 -6.87 16.32 5.63
CA VAL A 40 -7.33 15.90 4.30
C VAL A 40 -7.84 14.46 4.32
N PHE A 41 -7.35 13.64 5.26
CA PHE A 41 -7.75 12.25 5.35
C PHE A 41 -8.86 12.00 6.38
N GLU A 42 -9.25 13.03 7.11
CA GLU A 42 -10.28 12.90 8.14
C GLU A 42 -11.59 12.32 7.60
N PRO A 43 -12.11 12.82 6.45
CA PRO A 43 -13.36 12.25 5.92
C PRO A 43 -13.23 10.77 5.54
N LEU A 44 -12.03 10.30 5.24
CA LEU A 44 -11.81 8.93 4.84
C LEU A 44 -11.96 7.94 6.00
N LYS A 45 -11.99 8.44 7.22
CA LYS A 45 -12.24 7.58 8.38
C LYS A 45 -13.65 7.02 8.40
N ASP A 46 -14.56 7.63 7.65
CA ASP A 46 -15.89 7.08 7.43
C ASP A 46 -15.77 6.00 6.35
N PRO A 47 -16.05 4.74 6.67
CA PRO A 47 -15.88 3.67 5.68
C PRO A 47 -16.70 3.86 4.42
N SER A 48 -17.88 4.46 4.51
CA SER A 48 -18.67 4.67 3.29
C SER A 48 -18.07 5.75 2.41
N TYR A 49 -17.33 6.70 2.96
CA TYR A 49 -16.58 7.65 2.14
C TYR A 49 -15.30 7.02 1.62
N PHE A 50 -14.60 6.26 2.46
CA PHE A 50 -13.35 5.62 2.09
C PHE A 50 -13.51 4.75 0.85
N ARG A 51 -14.59 4.01 0.75
CA ARG A 51 -14.81 3.09 -0.35
C ARG A 51 -15.11 3.79 -1.68
N ASN A 52 -15.28 5.10 -1.67
CA ASN A 52 -15.54 5.88 -2.88
C ASN A 52 -14.27 6.27 -3.63
N PHE A 53 -13.15 5.62 -3.36
CA PHE A 53 -11.90 5.90 -4.07
C PHE A 53 -12.04 5.60 -5.57
N PHE A 54 -11.16 6.20 -6.34
CA PHE A 54 -11.08 5.95 -7.77
C PHE A 54 -9.62 6.08 -8.19
N LEU A 55 -9.31 5.62 -9.38
CA LEU A 55 -7.95 5.76 -9.91
C LEU A 55 -7.84 7.09 -10.66
N ASP A 56 -6.81 7.84 -10.32
CA ASP A 56 -6.55 9.13 -10.96
C ASP A 56 -5.04 9.30 -11.06
N GLY A 57 -4.54 9.46 -12.29
CA GLY A 57 -3.12 9.67 -12.50
C GLY A 57 -2.25 8.52 -12.02
N GLY A 58 -2.77 7.30 -12.03
CA GLY A 58 -1.98 6.12 -11.64
C GLY A 58 -1.92 5.88 -10.15
N THR A 59 -2.86 6.43 -9.38
CA THR A 59 -2.93 6.17 -7.94
C THR A 59 -4.37 6.23 -7.47
N VAL A 60 -4.59 5.84 -6.22
CA VAL A 60 -5.93 5.96 -5.63
C VAL A 60 -6.14 7.38 -5.12
N ALA A 61 -7.32 7.89 -5.35
CA ALA A 61 -7.71 9.24 -4.94
C ALA A 61 -9.16 9.21 -4.47
N TRP A 62 -9.55 10.28 -3.80
CA TRP A 62 -10.90 10.41 -3.25
C TRP A 62 -11.51 11.73 -3.70
N PRO A 63 -12.85 11.82 -3.67
CA PRO A 63 -13.53 13.02 -4.20
C PRO A 63 -13.11 14.34 -3.54
N ASN A 64 -12.60 14.29 -2.30
CA ASN A 64 -12.19 15.52 -1.60
C ASN A 64 -10.78 15.98 -2.01
N GLY A 65 -10.16 15.31 -2.99
CA GLY A 65 -8.82 15.67 -3.44
C GLY A 65 -7.69 14.92 -2.74
N ALA A 66 -8.01 14.07 -1.76
CA ALA A 66 -6.98 13.27 -1.11
C ALA A 66 -6.44 12.24 -2.09
N ASP A 67 -5.12 12.01 -2.05
CA ASP A 67 -4.50 10.95 -2.83
C ASP A 67 -3.23 10.50 -2.12
N ILE A 68 -2.65 9.40 -2.61
CA ILE A 68 -1.42 8.86 -2.04
C ILE A 68 -0.48 8.57 -3.20
N ALA A 69 0.76 9.03 -3.09
CA ALA A 69 1.73 8.85 -4.17
C ALA A 69 1.90 7.37 -4.52
N PRO A 70 1.87 7.01 -5.80
CA PRO A 70 2.02 5.61 -6.18
C PRO A 70 3.35 5.00 -5.75
N GLU A 71 4.39 5.81 -5.67
CA GLU A 71 5.69 5.33 -5.19
C GLU A 71 5.61 4.85 -3.75
N THR A 72 4.86 5.56 -2.92
CA THR A 72 4.67 5.17 -1.52
C THR A 72 3.94 3.84 -1.42
N LEU A 73 2.91 3.66 -2.24
CA LEU A 73 2.16 2.41 -2.27
C LEU A 73 3.03 1.27 -2.77
N TYR A 74 3.83 1.53 -3.78
CA TYR A 74 4.69 0.50 -4.36
C TYR A 74 5.77 0.06 -3.38
N GLU A 75 6.33 1.00 -2.62
CA GLU A 75 7.30 0.65 -1.59
C GLU A 75 6.71 -0.28 -0.55
N HIS A 76 5.46 -0.04 -0.18
CA HIS A 76 4.79 -0.93 0.76
C HIS A 76 4.66 -2.34 0.17
N CYS A 77 4.30 -2.42 -1.10
CA CYS A 77 4.18 -3.69 -1.81
C CYS A 77 5.50 -4.44 -1.80
N LYS A 78 6.60 -3.74 -2.10
CA LYS A 78 7.90 -4.37 -2.14
C LYS A 78 8.34 -4.86 -0.77
N ARG A 79 8.05 -4.10 0.27
CA ARG A 79 8.40 -4.51 1.62
C ARG A 79 7.68 -5.77 2.04
N GLU A 80 6.42 -5.89 1.66
CA GLU A 80 5.65 -7.08 1.99
C GLU A 80 6.16 -8.32 1.30
N LYS A 81 6.76 -8.17 0.13
CA LYS A 81 7.20 -9.31 -0.65
C LYS A 81 8.63 -9.71 -0.35
N ARG A 82 9.31 -8.99 0.53
CA ARG A 82 10.64 -9.38 0.93
C ARG A 82 10.58 -10.66 1.75
N PRO A 83 11.38 -11.64 1.37
CA PRO A 83 11.43 -12.85 2.18
C PRO A 83 12.03 -12.55 3.54
N ASN A 84 12.19 -12.11 4.31
CA ASN A 84 12.65 -11.82 5.46
C ASN A 84 12.18 -11.32 6.43
N LYS A 85 11.93 -11.52 6.46
CA LYS A 85 11.50 -11.17 7.19
C LYS A 85 11.76 -11.63 8.16
N PRO A 86 12.53 -11.65 8.18
CA PRO A 86 12.81 -12.12 8.85
C PRO A 86 12.86 -12.33 9.63
N LEU A 87 13.04 -12.26 9.64
CA LEU A 87 13.07 -12.55 10.12
C LEU A 87 13.56 -12.89 10.57
N GLN A 88 13.91 -12.75 10.57
CA GLN A 88 14.34 -13.10 10.87
C GLN A 88 15.00 -13.25 11.06
N PRO A 89 15.45 -13.26 11.30
CA PRO A 89 16.10 -13.58 11.56
C PRO A 89 16.73 -13.84 11.70
N LEU A 90 17.17 -13.70 11.91
CA LEU A 90 17.54 -14.19 12.10
C LEU A 90 18.03 -14.50 12.26
N ALA A 91 18.41 -14.55 12.11
CA ALA A 91 18.66 -15.05 12.30
C ALA A 91 19.16 -15.33 12.39
N LYS A 92 19.47 -15.18 12.54
CA LYS A 92 19.75 -15.57 12.69
C LYS A 92 20.09 -15.88 12.75
N SER A 93 20.64 -15.81 12.80
CA SER A 93 20.79 -16.25 13.01
C SER A 93 21.27 -16.68 13.09
N VAL A 94 21.73 -16.71 13.14
CA VAL A 94 21.97 -17.20 13.39
C VAL A 94 22.52 -17.46 13.48
N PRO A 95 22.92 -17.64 13.41
CA PRO A 95 23.28 -17.98 13.66
C PRO A 95 23.85 -18.23 13.72
N ARG A 96 24.18 -17.98 13.68
CA ARG A 96 24.47 -18.21 13.82
C ARG A 96 24.96 -18.49 13.72
N LEU A 97 25.40 -18.43 13.67
CA LEU A 97 25.49 -18.69 13.58
C LEU A 97 25.80 -18.85 13.28
N SER A 98 26.22 -18.91 13.21
CA SER A 98 26.16 -19.04 12.89
C SER A 98 26.07 -18.96 12.55
N GLY A 99 26.36 -18.83 12.43
CA GLY A 99 25.95 -18.68 12.09
C GLY A 99 25.75 -18.50 11.97
#